data_e09e75d5cd36842b70b2b76e1fa3e2d6
#
_entry.id   e09e75d5cd36842b70b2b76e1fa3e2d6
#
_cell.length_a   1.000
_cell.length_b   1.000
_cell.length_c   1.000
_cell.angle_alpha   90.00
_cell.angle_beta   90.00
_cell.angle_gamma   90.00
#
_symmetry.space_group_name_H-M   'P 1'
#
loop_
_entity.id
_entity.type
_entity.pdbx_description
1 polymer ?
#
loop_
_entity_poly.entity_id
_entity_poly.type
_entity_poly.pdbx_seq_one_letter_code
_entity_poly.pdbx_strand_id
1 'polypeptide(L)'
;MSIDKSKIMKAVGKPVRMTYPGSEGTHRGVLNFREIAWSGKGRTGALYCTVVDIIRFDGKREPWLRIGYYRQPTGTTLPRWASQTTYCGPLSQWRNNVLPVLQKLLKRAAQSIA
;
A
#
# COMPACT_ATOMS: atom_id res chain seq x y z
N MET A 1 12.49 -10.87 -15.21
CA MET A 1 12.85 -9.54 -14.69
C MET A 1 11.84 -9.11 -13.64
N SER A 2 12.28 -8.61 -12.51
CA SER A 2 11.41 -8.15 -11.43
C SER A 2 11.71 -6.69 -11.11
N ILE A 3 10.74 -6.04 -10.44
CA ILE A 3 10.91 -4.66 -10.00
C ILE A 3 12.04 -4.59 -8.95
N ASP A 4 12.80 -3.49 -8.96
CA ASP A 4 13.92 -3.32 -8.04
C ASP A 4 13.39 -3.01 -6.63
N LYS A 5 13.41 -4.03 -5.77
CA LYS A 5 12.91 -3.93 -4.40
C LYS A 5 13.72 -2.95 -3.55
N SER A 6 15.00 -2.79 -3.82
CA SER A 6 15.84 -1.84 -3.06
C SER A 6 15.38 -0.40 -3.28
N LYS A 7 14.96 -0.06 -4.49
CA LYS A 7 14.43 1.28 -4.80
C LYS A 7 13.10 1.53 -4.08
N ILE A 8 12.28 0.51 -3.95
CA ILE A 8 10.99 0.59 -3.25
C ILE A 8 11.21 0.74 -1.74
N MET A 9 12.15 0.00 -1.17
CA MET A 9 12.43 0.05 0.26
C MET A 9 13.14 1.32 0.71
N LYS A 10 13.73 2.09 -0.19
CA LYS A 10 14.36 3.38 0.13
C LYS A 10 13.41 4.41 0.73
N ALA A 11 12.11 4.27 0.50
CA ALA A 11 11.12 5.19 1.05
C ALA A 11 10.95 5.06 2.56
N VAL A 12 11.40 3.96 3.17
CA VAL A 12 11.31 3.77 4.62
C VAL A 12 12.17 4.82 5.33
N GLY A 13 11.58 5.49 6.33
CA GLY A 13 12.21 6.58 7.06
C GLY A 13 12.08 7.94 6.41
N LYS A 14 11.47 8.03 5.24
CA LYS A 14 11.32 9.27 4.49
C LYS A 14 9.93 9.88 4.65
N PRO A 15 9.79 11.19 4.39
CA PRO A 15 8.49 11.85 4.43
C PRO A 15 7.50 11.28 3.44
N VAL A 16 6.25 11.22 3.87
CA VAL A 16 5.10 10.83 3.03
C VAL A 16 4.10 11.97 3.02
N ARG A 17 3.49 12.19 1.88
CA ARG A 17 2.48 13.22 1.68
C ARG A 17 1.29 12.60 0.99
N MET A 18 0.10 12.74 1.57
CA MET A 18 -1.12 12.17 1.03
C MET A 18 -2.26 13.16 1.05
N THR A 19 -3.01 13.20 -0.06
CA THR A 19 -4.27 13.93 -0.14
C THR A 19 -5.39 12.91 -0.37
N TYR A 20 -6.37 12.91 0.53
CA TYR A 20 -7.51 12.02 0.40
C TYR A 20 -8.65 12.68 -0.35
N PRO A 21 -9.38 11.93 -1.19
CA PRO A 21 -10.66 12.39 -1.67
C PRO A 21 -11.62 12.62 -0.48
N GLY A 22 -12.19 13.82 -0.40
CA GLY A 22 -13.12 14.17 0.67
C GLY A 22 -12.49 14.54 2.00
N SER A 23 -11.18 14.51 2.15
CA SER A 23 -10.51 15.02 3.34
C SER A 23 -10.07 16.45 3.12
N GLU A 24 -10.01 17.21 4.21
CA GLU A 24 -9.50 18.57 4.18
C GLU A 24 -7.97 18.56 4.20
N GLY A 25 -7.37 19.00 3.09
CA GLY A 25 -5.93 19.24 3.00
C GLY A 25 -5.07 18.01 2.78
N THR A 26 -3.79 18.23 2.95
CA THR A 26 -2.74 17.24 2.75
C THR A 26 -2.26 16.70 4.10
N HIS A 27 -2.21 15.38 4.23
CA HIS A 27 -1.64 14.72 5.39
C HIS A 27 -0.16 14.47 5.16
N ARG A 28 0.67 14.84 6.14
CA ARG A 28 2.13 14.66 6.11
C ARG A 28 2.55 13.75 7.24
N GLY A 29 3.51 12.88 6.95
CA GLY A 29 4.04 11.97 7.95
C GLY A 29 5.35 11.34 7.51
N VAL A 30 5.71 10.25 8.17
CA VAL A 30 6.92 9.48 7.88
C VAL A 30 6.52 8.02 7.67
N LEU A 31 7.06 7.41 6.63
CA LEU A 31 6.91 5.98 6.38
C LEU A 31 7.83 5.23 7.35
N ASN A 32 7.26 4.63 8.39
CA ASN A 32 8.03 3.94 9.42
C ASN A 32 8.43 2.52 9.02
N PHE A 33 7.48 1.77 8.46
CA PHE A 33 7.68 0.37 8.10
C PHE A 33 7.04 0.09 6.76
N ARG A 34 7.64 -0.82 6.01
CA ARG A 34 7.11 -1.31 4.74
C ARG A 34 7.43 -2.77 4.57
N GLU A 35 6.43 -3.54 4.17
CA GLU A 35 6.61 -4.93 3.73
C GLU A 35 6.13 -5.06 2.29
N ILE A 36 6.87 -5.84 1.50
CA ILE A 36 6.45 -6.18 0.15
C ILE A 36 5.53 -7.40 0.25
N ALA A 37 4.29 -7.21 -0.16
CA ALA A 37 3.28 -8.28 -0.11
C ALA A 37 3.32 -9.15 -1.36
N TRP A 38 3.61 -8.55 -2.50
CA TRP A 38 3.62 -9.26 -3.78
C TRP A 38 4.41 -8.47 -4.82
N SER A 39 5.09 -9.18 -5.71
CA SER A 39 5.69 -8.56 -6.89
C SER A 39 5.52 -9.49 -8.09
N GLY A 40 5.32 -8.91 -9.25
CA GLY A 40 5.12 -9.71 -10.45
C GLY A 40 4.99 -8.88 -11.71
N LYS A 41 4.74 -9.57 -12.82
CA LYS A 41 4.64 -8.99 -14.14
C LYS A 41 3.19 -9.00 -14.60
N GLY A 42 2.72 -7.87 -15.10
CA GLY A 42 1.39 -7.76 -15.67
C GLY A 42 1.31 -8.25 -17.12
N ARG A 43 0.09 -8.25 -17.66
CA ARG A 43 -0.20 -8.75 -19.02
C ARG A 43 0.55 -7.98 -20.11
N THR A 44 0.78 -6.69 -19.91
CA THR A 44 1.46 -5.82 -20.89
C THR A 44 2.98 -5.79 -20.72
N GLY A 45 3.51 -6.58 -19.79
CA GLY A 45 4.94 -6.58 -19.49
C GLY A 45 5.37 -5.59 -18.41
N ALA A 46 4.47 -4.74 -17.95
CA ALA A 46 4.79 -3.84 -16.82
C ALA A 46 5.02 -4.63 -15.55
N LEU A 47 5.95 -4.16 -14.73
CA LEU A 47 6.25 -4.77 -13.43
C LEU A 47 5.45 -4.09 -12.33
N TYR A 48 5.01 -4.88 -11.36
CA TYR A 48 4.19 -4.40 -10.23
C TYR A 48 4.78 -4.87 -8.91
N CYS A 49 4.58 -4.07 -7.87
CA CYS A 49 4.96 -4.43 -6.52
C CYS A 49 3.94 -3.86 -5.54
N THR A 50 3.24 -4.74 -4.84
CA THR A 50 2.27 -4.36 -3.81
C THR A 50 2.97 -4.28 -2.46
N VAL A 51 2.76 -3.20 -1.76
CA VAL A 51 3.38 -2.93 -0.46
C VAL A 51 2.33 -2.66 0.60
N VAL A 52 2.67 -2.99 1.84
CA VAL A 52 1.89 -2.65 3.02
C VAL A 52 2.76 -1.74 3.88
N ASP A 53 2.25 -0.57 4.19
CA ASP A 53 2.98 0.50 4.86
C ASP A 53 2.38 0.84 6.21
N ILE A 54 3.25 1.12 7.17
CA ILE A 54 2.88 1.78 8.42
C ILE A 54 3.42 3.20 8.38
N ILE A 55 2.53 4.16 8.49
CA ILE A 55 2.83 5.59 8.37
C ILE A 55 2.43 6.29 9.67
N ARG A 56 3.33 7.13 10.18
CA ARG A 56 3.03 8.01 11.30
C ARG A 56 2.74 9.40 10.72
N PHE A 57 1.47 9.76 10.70
CA PHE A 57 1.05 11.09 10.25
C PHE A 57 1.12 12.11 11.37
N ASP A 58 1.50 13.34 11.02
CA ASP A 58 1.56 14.45 11.96
C ASP A 58 0.18 14.71 12.58
N GLY A 59 0.14 14.89 13.90
CA GLY A 59 -1.09 15.19 14.62
C GLY A 59 -2.03 14.02 14.81
N LYS A 60 -1.68 12.82 14.39
CA LYS A 60 -2.51 11.62 14.60
C LYS A 60 -2.01 10.85 15.81
N ARG A 61 -2.96 10.30 16.60
CA ARG A 61 -2.64 9.57 17.83
C ARG A 61 -2.00 8.21 17.60
N GLU A 62 -2.36 7.56 16.51
CA GLU A 62 -1.89 6.22 16.19
C GLU A 62 -1.35 6.13 14.79
N PRO A 63 -0.47 5.15 14.52
CA PRO A 63 -0.03 4.89 13.15
C PRO A 63 -1.19 4.48 12.26
N TRP A 64 -1.01 4.71 10.96
CA TRP A 64 -1.97 4.31 9.93
C TRP A 64 -1.36 3.24 9.05
N LEU A 65 -2.19 2.33 8.59
CA LEU A 65 -1.79 1.30 7.64
C LEU A 65 -2.33 1.64 6.27
N ARG A 66 -1.46 1.50 5.28
CA ARG A 66 -1.80 1.76 3.88
C ARG A 66 -1.38 0.57 3.02
N ILE A 67 -2.24 0.17 2.09
CA ILE A 67 -1.90 -0.79 1.05
C ILE A 67 -1.80 -0.04 -0.26
N GLY A 68 -0.71 -0.23 -0.98
CA GLY A 68 -0.53 0.44 -2.24
C GLY A 68 0.37 -0.36 -3.18
N TYR A 69 0.65 0.20 -4.35
CA TYR A 69 1.52 -0.49 -5.29
C TYR A 69 2.34 0.46 -6.13
N TYR A 70 3.45 -0.06 -6.60
CA TYR A 70 4.30 0.57 -7.61
C TYR A 70 4.09 -0.12 -8.95
N ARG A 71 4.22 0.66 -10.00
CA ARG A 71 4.21 0.17 -11.37
C ARG A 71 5.47 0.66 -12.08
N GLN A 72 6.13 -0.25 -12.78
CA GLN A 72 7.25 0.09 -13.66
C GLN A 72 6.84 -0.26 -15.08
N PRO A 73 6.50 0.75 -15.91
CA PRO A 73 6.10 0.50 -17.29
C PRO A 73 7.20 -0.18 -18.09
N THR A 74 6.80 -0.94 -19.12
CA THR A 74 7.74 -1.59 -20.03
C THR A 74 8.70 -0.57 -20.64
N GLY A 75 9.99 -0.90 -20.63
CA GLY A 75 11.03 -0.02 -21.18
C GLY A 75 11.52 1.07 -20.24
N THR A 76 11.02 1.11 -19.00
CA THR A 76 11.50 2.05 -17.99
C THR A 76 12.36 1.37 -16.95
N THR A 77 13.13 2.16 -16.20
CA THR A 77 14.04 1.65 -15.17
C THR A 77 13.63 2.03 -13.75
N LEU A 78 12.60 2.88 -13.60
CA LEU A 78 12.19 3.37 -12.30
C LEU A 78 10.75 2.97 -11.98
N PRO A 79 10.52 2.32 -10.82
CA PRO A 79 9.16 2.10 -10.34
C PRO A 79 8.53 3.43 -9.92
N ARG A 80 7.25 3.57 -10.20
CA ARG A 80 6.45 4.75 -9.85
C ARG A 80 5.30 4.35 -8.95
N TRP A 81 5.04 5.15 -7.93
CA TRP A 81 3.86 4.99 -7.09
C TRP A 81 2.61 5.15 -7.95
N ALA A 82 1.76 4.12 -7.97
CA ALA A 82 0.61 4.06 -8.86
C ALA A 82 -0.73 4.05 -8.12
N SER A 83 -0.71 3.91 -6.80
CA SER A 83 -1.95 3.86 -6.02
C SER A 83 -2.57 5.24 -5.88
N GLN A 84 -3.83 5.38 -6.30
CA GLN A 84 -4.59 6.62 -6.15
C GLN A 84 -5.76 6.49 -5.19
N THR A 85 -6.28 5.29 -5.03
CA THR A 85 -7.50 5.03 -4.26
C THR A 85 -7.30 3.92 -3.22
N THR A 86 -6.07 3.67 -2.82
CA THR A 86 -5.78 2.64 -1.83
C THR A 86 -6.31 3.04 -0.47
N TYR A 87 -6.92 2.10 0.24
CA TYR A 87 -7.37 2.34 1.59
C TYR A 87 -6.19 2.64 2.52
N CYS A 88 -6.36 3.69 3.30
CA CYS A 88 -5.40 4.06 4.32
C CYS A 88 -6.18 4.51 5.56
N GLY A 89 -5.90 3.93 6.71
CA GLY A 89 -6.63 4.25 7.91
C GLY A 89 -5.88 3.88 9.18
N PRO A 90 -6.40 4.32 10.34
CA PRO A 90 -5.77 4.03 11.64
C PRO A 90 -5.70 2.53 11.88
N LEU A 91 -4.68 2.08 12.62
CA LEU A 91 -4.51 0.67 12.95
C LEU A 91 -5.71 0.09 13.67
N SER A 92 -6.35 0.86 14.55
CA SER A 92 -7.54 0.41 15.27
C SER A 92 -8.69 0.08 14.31
N GLN A 93 -8.89 0.90 13.28
CA GLN A 93 -9.92 0.65 12.27
C GLN A 93 -9.59 -0.59 11.43
N TRP A 94 -8.33 -0.79 11.06
CA TRP A 94 -7.89 -1.98 10.39
C TRP A 94 -8.18 -3.23 11.21
N ARG A 95 -7.75 -3.22 12.46
CA ARG A 95 -7.88 -4.37 13.36
C ARG A 95 -9.34 -4.72 13.67
N ASN A 96 -10.15 -3.71 13.96
CA ASN A 96 -11.49 -3.93 14.47
C ASN A 96 -12.55 -4.03 13.37
N ASN A 97 -12.32 -3.44 12.21
CA ASN A 97 -13.33 -3.34 11.17
C ASN A 97 -12.91 -3.99 9.85
N VAL A 98 -11.73 -3.62 9.32
CA VAL A 98 -11.34 -4.04 7.97
C VAL A 98 -10.85 -5.49 7.94
N LEU A 99 -9.94 -5.86 8.83
CA LEU A 99 -9.37 -7.21 8.85
C LEU A 99 -10.42 -8.31 9.06
N PRO A 100 -11.36 -8.17 10.00
CA PRO A 100 -12.42 -9.19 10.14
C PRO A 100 -13.26 -9.38 8.90
N VAL A 101 -13.56 -8.30 8.17
CA VAL A 101 -14.32 -8.37 6.91
C VAL A 101 -13.49 -9.05 5.82
N LEU A 102 -12.20 -8.73 5.72
CA LEU A 102 -11.30 -9.39 4.77
C LEU A 102 -11.22 -10.89 5.04
N GLN A 103 -11.07 -11.30 6.29
CA GLN A 103 -11.00 -12.69 6.69
C GLN A 103 -12.30 -13.43 6.34
N LYS A 104 -13.44 -12.80 6.60
CA LYS A 104 -14.76 -13.36 6.27
C LYS A 104 -14.93 -13.58 4.77
N LEU A 105 -14.54 -12.60 3.96
CA LEU A 105 -14.65 -12.70 2.51
C LEU A 105 -13.69 -13.73 1.92
N LEU A 106 -12.47 -13.83 2.42
CA LEU A 106 -11.52 -14.85 2.00
C LEU A 106 -12.04 -16.25 2.27
N LYS A 107 -12.62 -16.46 3.45
CA LYS A 107 -13.22 -17.75 3.82
C LYS A 107 -14.39 -18.10 2.91
N ARG A 108 -15.25 -17.13 2.64
CA ARG A 108 -16.41 -17.32 1.75
C ARG A 108 -15.97 -17.62 0.32
N ALA A 109 -14.96 -16.93 -0.18
CA ALA A 109 -14.43 -17.16 -1.52
C ALA A 109 -13.82 -18.56 -1.64
N ALA A 110 -13.10 -19.03 -0.64
CA ALA A 110 -12.53 -20.37 -0.61
C ALA A 110 -13.63 -21.45 -0.66
N GLN A 111 -14.74 -21.23 0.04
CA GLN A 111 -15.89 -22.16 0.04
C GLN A 111 -16.58 -22.21 -1.32
N SER A 112 -16.63 -21.10 -2.05
CA SER A 112 -17.30 -21.06 -3.36
C SER A 112 -16.47 -21.68 -4.49
N ILE A 113 -15.17 -21.85 -4.30
CA ILE A 113 -14.26 -22.46 -5.28
C ILE A 113 -14.26 -24.01 -5.13
N ALA A 114 -14.58 -24.49 -3.97
CA ALA A 114 -14.50 -25.92 -3.65
C ALA A 114 -15.56 -26.76 -4.40
#